data_722edbac32b2c3b4341806a325636829
#
_entry.id   722edbac32b2c3b4341806a325636829
#
_cell.length_a   1.000
_cell.length_b   1.000
_cell.length_c   1.000
_cell.angle_alpha   90.00
_cell.angle_beta   90.00
_cell.angle_gamma   90.00
#
_symmetry.space_group_name_H-M   'P 1'
#
loop_
_entity.id
_entity.type
_entity.pdbx_description
1 polymer ?
#
loop_
_entity_poly.entity_id
_entity_poly.type
_entity_poly.pdbx_seq_one_letter_code
_entity_poly.pdbx_strand_id
1 'polypeptide(L)'
;MNPMILTVAVAAAFLLGSVRPAQALVLHPDGEPNLAVWTDRPPKNVVGRWGGNASCVAVSPNCVLTTRHQGGGIGTLVEIDGVKYPVTQVWVCYTADLRLARLYGANLPDFVGLYEQTDEPGRQIVIGGYGVGAGAPLQANSRTYGYEWDDYASRSLRMGTNRIEDAAAQNELQEFTTDIVIADFDTLGPGGSTTYESIPAAYDSGGGWFIKTADEWKLAGLTRAVESHFEAGHANDPNYILYQSWFRKPDNPILPDPDTLDAVRISSYAQWINNTLPGVLPGDLNGNDHVDAVDFSIFALYWQRTDCRPPDWCLGADSEPDGDLDALDLAYFARHWLDTDPAP
;
A
#
# COMPACT_ATOMS: atom_id res chain seq x y z
N MET A 1 -19.88 17.89 72.15
CA MET A 1 -20.49 17.56 70.86
C MET A 1 -19.47 17.82 69.78
N ASN A 2 -18.81 16.76 69.33
CA ASN A 2 -17.80 16.85 68.23
C ASN A 2 -18.48 16.61 66.90
N PRO A 3 -18.22 17.40 65.86
CA PRO A 3 -18.71 17.09 64.56
C PRO A 3 -17.82 16.02 63.86
N MET A 4 -18.42 14.93 63.47
CA MET A 4 -17.82 13.89 62.62
C MET A 4 -17.65 14.43 61.17
N ILE A 5 -16.38 14.52 60.72
CA ILE A 5 -16.04 14.85 59.34
C ILE A 5 -16.15 13.55 58.54
N LEU A 6 -17.11 13.50 57.65
CA LEU A 6 -17.28 12.39 56.68
C LEU A 6 -16.39 12.63 55.46
N THR A 7 -15.28 11.89 55.37
CA THR A 7 -14.43 11.94 54.17
C THR A 7 -14.99 11.03 53.10
N VAL A 8 -15.54 11.61 52.05
CA VAL A 8 -15.98 10.87 50.84
C VAL A 8 -14.76 10.70 49.93
N ALA A 9 -14.27 9.48 49.85
CA ALA A 9 -13.24 9.11 48.87
C ALA A 9 -13.93 8.90 47.50
N VAL A 10 -13.70 9.81 46.57
CA VAL A 10 -14.08 9.63 45.17
C VAL A 10 -13.03 8.77 44.50
N ALA A 11 -13.35 7.50 44.31
CA ALA A 11 -12.54 6.62 43.47
C ALA A 11 -12.74 6.99 42.00
N ALA A 12 -11.78 7.68 41.39
CA ALA A 12 -11.71 7.89 39.96
C ALA A 12 -11.35 6.57 39.31
N ALA A 13 -12.35 5.85 38.77
CA ALA A 13 -12.10 4.73 37.88
C ALA A 13 -11.54 5.29 36.55
N PHE A 14 -10.23 5.19 36.35
CA PHE A 14 -9.62 5.35 35.05
C PHE A 14 -10.09 4.16 34.20
N LEU A 15 -11.07 4.40 33.32
CA LEU A 15 -11.33 3.56 32.17
C LEU A 15 -10.08 3.67 31.27
N LEU A 16 -9.16 2.73 31.43
CA LEU A 16 -8.16 2.43 30.41
C LEU A 16 -8.89 1.93 29.18
N GLY A 17 -9.36 2.86 28.36
CA GLY A 17 -9.77 2.55 26.99
C GLY A 17 -8.53 1.94 26.35
N SER A 18 -8.60 0.68 25.97
CA SER A 18 -7.60 0.04 25.13
C SER A 18 -7.50 0.85 23.86
N VAL A 19 -6.44 1.65 23.73
CA VAL A 19 -6.08 2.28 22.45
C VAL A 19 -5.76 1.12 21.52
N ARG A 20 -6.72 0.75 20.67
CA ARG A 20 -6.45 -0.21 19.58
C ARG A 20 -5.43 0.46 18.66
N PRO A 21 -4.33 -0.22 18.30
CA PRO A 21 -3.43 0.31 17.29
C PRO A 21 -4.21 0.53 15.98
N ALA A 22 -3.91 1.62 15.32
CA ALA A 22 -4.47 1.95 14.00
C ALA A 22 -4.22 0.81 13.00
N GLN A 23 -5.23 0.45 12.21
CA GLN A 23 -5.21 -0.77 11.36
C GLN A 23 -5.63 -0.52 9.90
N ALA A 24 -4.86 -0.97 8.86
CA ALA A 24 -5.21 -1.08 7.41
C ALA A 24 -5.51 -2.53 7.03
N LEU A 25 -6.25 -2.81 5.98
CA LEU A 25 -6.85 -4.09 5.62
C LEU A 25 -7.79 -4.62 6.71
N VAL A 26 -8.88 -5.19 6.33
CA VAL A 26 -9.72 -5.96 7.25
C VAL A 26 -9.12 -7.36 7.34
N LEU A 27 -8.54 -7.68 8.50
CA LEU A 27 -8.02 -9.00 8.81
C LEU A 27 -8.91 -9.65 9.88
N HIS A 28 -8.94 -10.96 9.90
CA HIS A 28 -9.51 -11.65 11.06
C HIS A 28 -8.71 -11.27 12.32
N PRO A 29 -9.35 -10.84 13.42
CA PRO A 29 -8.66 -10.32 14.60
C PRO A 29 -7.65 -11.29 15.22
N ASP A 30 -7.91 -12.60 15.12
CA ASP A 30 -7.01 -13.64 15.62
C ASP A 30 -5.86 -13.95 14.65
N GLY A 31 -5.87 -13.33 13.46
CA GLY A 31 -4.92 -13.55 12.38
C GLY A 31 -4.07 -12.35 11.98
N GLU A 32 -4.12 -11.22 12.69
CA GLU A 32 -3.29 -10.07 12.32
C GLU A 32 -1.79 -10.35 12.59
N PRO A 33 -0.94 -10.33 11.54
CA PRO A 33 0.47 -10.61 11.72
C PRO A 33 1.20 -9.44 12.39
N ASN A 34 2.09 -9.76 13.30
CA ASN A 34 3.07 -8.77 13.74
C ASN A 34 4.16 -8.60 12.67
N LEU A 35 4.10 -7.51 11.90
CA LEU A 35 5.04 -7.24 10.81
C LEU A 35 6.51 -7.13 11.27
N ALA A 36 6.79 -6.96 12.57
CA ALA A 36 8.15 -6.96 13.08
C ALA A 36 8.77 -8.37 13.16
N VAL A 37 7.94 -9.41 13.24
CA VAL A 37 8.40 -10.80 13.36
C VAL A 37 8.01 -11.67 12.16
N TRP A 38 6.99 -11.31 11.40
CA TRP A 38 6.64 -12.01 10.17
C TRP A 38 7.59 -11.62 9.04
N THR A 39 8.56 -12.49 8.75
CA THR A 39 9.63 -12.26 7.77
C THR A 39 9.30 -12.77 6.37
N ASP A 40 8.41 -13.79 6.25
CA ASP A 40 8.03 -14.35 4.96
C ASP A 40 6.94 -13.49 4.27
N ARG A 41 7.34 -12.29 3.90
CA ARG A 41 6.52 -11.29 3.20
C ARG A 41 7.42 -10.35 2.39
N PRO A 42 6.87 -9.56 1.43
CA PRO A 42 7.64 -8.51 0.79
C PRO A 42 8.15 -7.47 1.83
N PRO A 43 9.24 -6.74 1.52
CA PRO A 43 9.68 -5.62 2.35
C PRO A 43 8.52 -4.65 2.60
N LYS A 44 8.37 -4.17 3.83
CA LYS A 44 7.23 -3.29 4.19
C LYS A 44 7.25 -1.95 3.46
N ASN A 45 8.43 -1.45 3.13
CA ASN A 45 8.69 -0.17 2.49
C ASN A 45 8.52 -0.19 0.96
N VAL A 46 8.14 -1.31 0.37
CA VAL A 46 7.70 -1.33 -1.04
C VAL A 46 6.26 -0.83 -1.20
N VAL A 47 5.47 -0.81 -0.12
CA VAL A 47 4.10 -0.26 -0.13
C VAL A 47 4.13 1.14 0.46
N GLY A 48 3.56 2.11 -0.24
CA GLY A 48 3.48 3.50 0.15
C GLY A 48 2.05 4.03 0.17
N ARG A 49 1.89 5.26 0.68
CA ARG A 49 0.65 6.03 0.57
C ARG A 49 0.70 6.90 -0.67
N TRP A 50 -0.35 6.86 -1.47
CA TRP A 50 -0.57 7.78 -2.58
C TRP A 50 -1.46 8.93 -2.13
N GLY A 51 -0.87 10.11 -1.93
CA GLY A 51 -1.60 11.26 -1.40
C GLY A 51 -2.25 10.98 -0.05
N GLY A 52 -3.48 11.44 0.12
CA GLY A 52 -4.25 11.24 1.34
C GLY A 52 -5.26 10.10 1.31
N ASN A 53 -5.43 9.40 0.18
CA ASN A 53 -6.62 8.56 -0.06
C ASN A 53 -6.37 7.24 -0.78
N ALA A 54 -5.12 6.81 -0.94
CA ALA A 54 -4.82 5.55 -1.61
C ALA A 54 -3.46 4.98 -1.19
N SER A 55 -3.14 3.82 -1.74
CA SER A 55 -1.86 3.14 -1.61
C SER A 55 -1.11 3.14 -2.96
N CYS A 56 0.15 2.78 -2.95
CA CYS A 56 0.98 2.57 -4.13
C CYS A 56 2.08 1.54 -3.84
N VAL A 57 2.75 1.06 -4.89
CA VAL A 57 3.84 0.08 -4.78
C VAL A 57 5.08 0.55 -5.52
N ALA A 58 6.23 0.55 -4.86
CA ALA A 58 7.52 0.82 -5.46
C ALA A 58 7.95 -0.31 -6.41
N VAL A 59 8.22 0.03 -7.67
CA VAL A 59 8.61 -0.91 -8.73
C VAL A 59 9.97 -0.60 -9.34
N SER A 60 10.55 0.52 -8.95
CA SER A 60 11.94 0.90 -9.24
C SER A 60 12.45 1.83 -8.13
N PRO A 61 13.73 2.19 -8.10
CA PRO A 61 14.27 3.11 -7.10
C PRO A 61 13.54 4.47 -7.03
N ASN A 62 12.89 4.89 -8.10
CA ASN A 62 12.25 6.20 -8.19
C ASN A 62 10.83 6.19 -8.76
N CYS A 63 10.23 5.01 -8.96
CA CYS A 63 8.87 4.91 -9.50
C CYS A 63 7.95 4.02 -8.68
N VAL A 64 6.68 4.43 -8.65
CA VAL A 64 5.60 3.66 -8.03
C VAL A 64 4.47 3.39 -9.01
N LEU A 65 3.79 2.26 -8.84
CA LEU A 65 2.51 1.95 -9.48
C LEU A 65 1.36 2.23 -8.51
N THR A 66 0.25 2.72 -9.04
CA THR A 66 -1.03 2.85 -8.34
C THR A 66 -2.20 2.75 -9.31
N THR A 67 -3.43 2.71 -8.82
CA THR A 67 -4.62 2.71 -9.65
C THR A 67 -4.96 4.09 -10.19
N ARG A 68 -5.54 4.14 -11.38
CA ARG A 68 -5.91 5.39 -12.07
C ARG A 68 -7.11 6.07 -11.40
N HIS A 69 -8.09 5.31 -10.94
CA HIS A 69 -9.33 5.83 -10.35
C HIS A 69 -9.09 6.67 -9.07
N GLN A 70 -7.95 6.50 -8.41
CA GLN A 70 -7.62 7.29 -7.21
C GLN A 70 -7.35 8.77 -7.49
N GLY A 71 -7.18 9.14 -8.76
CA GLY A 71 -6.83 10.51 -9.10
C GLY A 71 -5.41 10.87 -8.69
N GLY A 72 -5.16 12.16 -8.52
CA GLY A 72 -3.81 12.69 -8.27
C GLY A 72 -2.99 12.78 -9.56
N GLY A 73 -1.76 13.27 -9.45
CA GLY A 73 -0.86 13.51 -10.58
C GLY A 73 0.41 14.20 -10.10
N ILE A 74 1.03 14.99 -10.97
CA ILE A 74 2.21 15.81 -10.63
C ILE A 74 1.91 16.64 -9.38
N GLY A 75 2.84 16.65 -8.41
CA GLY A 75 2.71 17.32 -7.13
C GLY A 75 1.98 16.50 -6.05
N THR A 76 1.39 15.35 -6.37
CA THR A 76 0.90 14.41 -5.34
C THR A 76 2.07 13.97 -4.45
N LEU A 77 1.86 13.96 -3.14
CA LEU A 77 2.87 13.48 -2.20
C LEU A 77 2.69 11.97 -2.00
N VAL A 78 3.71 11.21 -2.32
CA VAL A 78 3.81 9.79 -2.01
C VAL A 78 4.63 9.64 -0.72
N GLU A 79 4.13 8.88 0.25
CA GLU A 79 4.84 8.61 1.50
C GLU A 79 5.27 7.13 1.56
N ILE A 80 6.58 6.89 1.65
CA ILE A 80 7.17 5.56 1.79
C ILE A 80 8.09 5.58 3.02
N ASP A 81 7.85 4.67 3.95
CA ASP A 81 8.57 4.54 5.23
C ASP A 81 8.73 5.89 6.00
N GLY A 82 7.68 6.73 5.94
CA GLY A 82 7.63 8.04 6.61
C GLY A 82 8.28 9.20 5.83
N VAL A 83 8.92 8.93 4.70
CA VAL A 83 9.49 9.96 3.80
C VAL A 83 8.50 10.32 2.72
N LYS A 84 8.35 11.62 2.43
CA LYS A 84 7.40 12.14 1.44
C LYS A 84 8.13 12.60 0.18
N TYR A 85 7.73 12.04 -0.93
CA TYR A 85 8.26 12.33 -2.26
C TYR A 85 7.18 12.96 -3.13
N PRO A 86 7.39 14.16 -3.71
CA PRO A 86 6.46 14.70 -4.70
C PRO A 86 6.56 13.93 -6.02
N VAL A 87 5.43 13.69 -6.65
CA VAL A 87 5.35 13.14 -8.00
C VAL A 87 5.76 14.20 -9.01
N THR A 88 6.73 13.89 -9.87
CA THR A 88 7.19 14.79 -10.96
C THR A 88 6.64 14.41 -12.31
N GLN A 89 6.33 13.12 -12.53
CA GLN A 89 5.84 12.63 -13.80
C GLN A 89 4.82 11.51 -13.61
N VAL A 90 3.87 11.41 -14.52
CA VAL A 90 2.81 10.39 -14.49
C VAL A 90 2.59 9.85 -15.88
N TRP A 91 2.57 8.54 -16.01
CA TRP A 91 2.14 7.83 -17.19
C TRP A 91 0.85 7.06 -16.88
N VAL A 92 -0.17 7.26 -17.68
CA VAL A 92 -1.48 6.63 -17.53
C VAL A 92 -1.62 5.52 -18.55
N CYS A 93 -1.94 4.32 -18.10
CA CYS A 93 -2.37 3.25 -18.98
C CYS A 93 -3.81 3.53 -19.41
N TYR A 94 -4.02 3.97 -20.65
CA TYR A 94 -5.36 4.35 -21.13
C TYR A 94 -6.31 3.16 -21.36
N THR A 95 -5.77 1.94 -21.33
CA THR A 95 -6.53 0.70 -21.50
C THR A 95 -6.80 -0.03 -20.19
N ALA A 96 -6.37 0.53 -19.03
CA ALA A 96 -6.54 -0.09 -17.73
C ALA A 96 -6.61 0.93 -16.60
N ASP A 97 -7.10 0.48 -15.45
CA ASP A 97 -7.06 1.23 -14.19
C ASP A 97 -5.64 1.23 -13.57
N LEU A 98 -4.67 1.70 -14.33
CA LEU A 98 -3.26 1.61 -13.98
C LEU A 98 -2.51 2.92 -14.29
N ARG A 99 -1.61 3.28 -13.39
CA ARG A 99 -0.77 4.47 -13.48
C ARG A 99 0.61 4.18 -12.93
N LEU A 100 1.63 4.65 -13.64
CA LEU A 100 3.02 4.74 -13.17
C LEU A 100 3.32 6.19 -12.81
N ALA A 101 4.07 6.42 -11.74
CA ALA A 101 4.47 7.76 -11.32
C ALA A 101 5.93 7.77 -10.89
N ARG A 102 6.65 8.85 -11.27
CA ARG A 102 8.02 9.11 -10.86
C ARG A 102 8.05 10.03 -9.65
N LEU A 103 8.93 9.73 -8.72
CA LEU A 103 9.10 10.42 -7.45
C LEU A 103 10.35 11.30 -7.47
N TYR A 104 10.21 12.55 -7.09
CA TYR A 104 11.32 13.51 -7.00
C TYR A 104 12.31 13.11 -5.90
N GLY A 105 13.58 12.98 -6.25
CA GLY A 105 14.67 12.70 -5.31
C GLY A 105 14.59 11.35 -4.62
N ALA A 106 13.78 10.42 -5.15
CA ALA A 106 13.67 9.09 -4.56
C ALA A 106 14.82 8.19 -5.06
N ASN A 107 15.47 7.54 -4.11
CA ASN A 107 16.38 6.41 -4.35
C ASN A 107 15.97 5.31 -3.34
N LEU A 108 14.82 4.68 -3.62
CA LEU A 108 14.21 3.70 -2.73
C LEU A 108 15.10 2.45 -2.63
N PRO A 109 15.49 2.02 -1.42
CA PRO A 109 16.35 0.86 -1.23
C PRO A 109 15.65 -0.45 -1.56
N ASP A 110 14.31 -0.46 -1.46
CA ASP A 110 13.49 -1.63 -1.73
C ASP A 110 12.39 -1.30 -2.75
N PHE A 111 12.31 -2.14 -3.75
CA PHE A 111 11.25 -2.17 -4.75
C PHE A 111 11.02 -3.61 -5.20
N VAL A 112 9.92 -3.88 -5.89
CA VAL A 112 9.56 -5.24 -6.33
C VAL A 112 9.50 -5.33 -7.84
N GLY A 113 10.00 -6.42 -8.38
CA GLY A 113 9.81 -6.77 -9.80
C GLY A 113 8.37 -7.21 -10.06
N LEU A 114 8.00 -7.24 -11.36
CA LEU A 114 6.67 -7.62 -11.78
C LEU A 114 6.52 -9.15 -11.86
N TYR A 115 5.33 -9.65 -11.52
CA TYR A 115 4.94 -11.03 -11.83
C TYR A 115 4.38 -11.05 -13.26
N GLU A 116 5.12 -11.67 -14.17
CA GLU A 116 4.81 -11.63 -15.61
C GLU A 116 4.12 -12.90 -16.13
N GLN A 117 3.96 -13.91 -15.25
CA GLN A 117 3.31 -15.17 -15.61
C GLN A 117 1.80 -15.09 -15.45
N THR A 118 1.07 -15.86 -16.25
CA THR A 118 -0.39 -15.84 -16.30
C THR A 118 -1.01 -17.00 -15.53
N ASP A 119 -0.29 -17.55 -14.55
CA ASP A 119 -0.69 -18.69 -13.72
C ASP A 119 -1.04 -18.26 -12.27
N GLU A 120 -1.53 -17.04 -12.09
CA GLU A 120 -1.89 -16.48 -10.79
C GLU A 120 -3.02 -17.23 -10.07
N PRO A 121 -4.08 -17.75 -10.76
CA PRO A 121 -5.14 -18.51 -10.10
C PRO A 121 -4.59 -19.71 -9.31
N GLY A 122 -5.05 -19.86 -8.07
CA GLY A 122 -4.58 -20.86 -7.11
C GLY A 122 -3.34 -20.44 -6.30
N ARG A 123 -2.68 -19.33 -6.65
CA ARG A 123 -1.51 -18.83 -5.92
C ARG A 123 -1.91 -18.13 -4.63
N GLN A 124 -1.19 -18.42 -3.56
CA GLN A 124 -1.25 -17.63 -2.34
C GLN A 124 -0.54 -16.31 -2.56
N ILE A 125 -1.13 -15.24 -2.02
CA ILE A 125 -0.61 -13.87 -2.11
C ILE A 125 -0.43 -13.27 -0.72
N VAL A 126 0.44 -12.26 -0.64
CA VAL A 126 0.44 -11.25 0.42
C VAL A 126 -0.21 -9.99 -0.15
N ILE A 127 -1.19 -9.45 0.55
CA ILE A 127 -1.81 -8.16 0.24
C ILE A 127 -1.22 -7.12 1.17
N GLY A 128 -0.83 -5.96 0.64
CA GLY A 128 -0.31 -4.84 1.43
C GLY A 128 -0.99 -3.52 1.07
N GLY A 129 -1.34 -2.72 2.07
CA GLY A 129 -1.99 -1.43 1.86
C GLY A 129 -1.94 -0.50 3.07
N TYR A 130 -2.47 0.72 2.90
CA TYR A 130 -2.56 1.77 3.91
C TYR A 130 -4.00 2.23 4.17
N GLY A 131 -4.98 1.37 3.91
CA GLY A 131 -6.40 1.66 4.13
C GLY A 131 -6.82 1.68 5.59
N VAL A 132 -8.14 1.63 5.82
CA VAL A 132 -8.72 1.45 7.16
C VAL A 132 -8.73 -0.04 7.53
N GLY A 133 -8.80 -0.35 8.81
CA GLY A 133 -8.78 -1.71 9.31
C GLY A 133 -10.12 -2.27 9.74
N ALA A 134 -10.08 -3.42 10.40
CA ALA A 134 -11.24 -4.02 11.00
C ALA A 134 -11.72 -3.21 12.21
N GLY A 135 -12.98 -2.84 12.19
CA GLY A 135 -13.73 -2.27 13.30
C GLY A 135 -14.36 -3.35 14.17
N ALA A 136 -15.61 -3.14 14.59
CA ALA A 136 -16.34 -4.09 15.43
C ALA A 136 -16.69 -5.38 14.66
N PRO A 137 -16.66 -6.55 15.32
CA PRO A 137 -17.13 -7.78 14.70
C PRO A 137 -18.66 -7.75 14.57
N LEU A 138 -19.15 -8.10 13.39
CA LEU A 138 -20.57 -8.25 13.09
C LEU A 138 -21.03 -9.65 13.50
N GLN A 139 -22.04 -9.74 14.32
CA GLN A 139 -22.50 -10.99 14.90
C GLN A 139 -23.98 -11.27 14.67
N ALA A 140 -24.29 -12.52 14.31
CA ALA A 140 -25.63 -13.05 14.31
C ALA A 140 -25.62 -14.48 14.91
N ASN A 141 -26.60 -14.80 15.73
CA ASN A 141 -26.70 -16.10 16.39
C ASN A 141 -25.41 -16.54 17.12
N SER A 142 -24.75 -15.58 17.80
CA SER A 142 -23.45 -15.77 18.50
C SER A 142 -22.30 -16.21 17.61
N ARG A 143 -22.36 -15.92 16.30
CA ARG A 143 -21.29 -16.18 15.33
C ARG A 143 -20.93 -14.88 14.61
N THR A 144 -19.65 -14.65 14.45
CA THR A 144 -19.16 -13.56 13.61
C THR A 144 -19.36 -13.90 12.14
N TYR A 145 -19.95 -12.97 11.38
CA TYR A 145 -20.16 -13.12 9.95
C TYR A 145 -19.35 -12.13 9.11
N GLY A 146 -18.81 -11.07 9.73
CA GLY A 146 -18.06 -10.03 9.07
C GLY A 146 -17.48 -9.03 10.07
N TYR A 147 -16.97 -7.93 9.56
CA TYR A 147 -16.44 -6.81 10.35
C TYR A 147 -16.88 -5.49 9.76
N GLU A 148 -17.14 -4.52 10.63
CA GLU A 148 -17.21 -3.13 10.26
C GLU A 148 -15.85 -2.65 9.77
N TRP A 149 -15.81 -1.64 8.91
CA TRP A 149 -14.58 -0.91 8.61
C TRP A 149 -14.36 0.15 9.68
N ASP A 150 -13.15 0.28 10.16
CA ASP A 150 -12.78 1.28 11.16
C ASP A 150 -12.70 2.68 10.53
N ASP A 151 -12.47 3.69 11.33
CA ASP A 151 -12.44 5.08 10.89
C ASP A 151 -11.12 5.45 10.17
N TYR A 152 -11.10 6.65 9.57
CA TYR A 152 -9.96 7.20 8.86
C TYR A 152 -8.68 7.28 9.71
N ALA A 153 -8.78 7.47 11.03
CA ALA A 153 -7.63 7.56 11.91
C ALA A 153 -6.92 6.21 12.09
N SER A 154 -7.60 5.11 11.76
CA SER A 154 -7.03 3.75 11.87
C SER A 154 -6.05 3.38 10.76
N ARG A 155 -5.84 4.25 9.76
CA ARG A 155 -4.99 3.94 8.60
C ARG A 155 -3.53 3.81 8.95
N SER A 156 -2.96 2.66 8.64
CA SER A 156 -1.53 2.35 8.79
C SER A 156 -1.14 1.26 7.80
N LEU A 157 0.14 1.00 7.60
CA LEU A 157 0.56 -0.13 6.79
C LEU A 157 0.13 -1.45 7.43
N ARG A 158 -0.53 -2.29 6.63
CA ARG A 158 -0.74 -3.72 6.94
C ARG A 158 -0.39 -4.58 5.78
N MET A 159 -0.16 -5.83 6.15
CA MET A 159 -0.07 -6.93 5.21
C MET A 159 -0.86 -8.10 5.77
N GLY A 160 -1.61 -8.75 4.92
CA GLY A 160 -2.31 -9.98 5.19
C GLY A 160 -2.11 -10.95 4.05
N THR A 161 -2.74 -12.10 4.10
CA THR A 161 -2.66 -13.12 3.05
C THR A 161 -4.03 -13.40 2.46
N ASN A 162 -4.05 -13.90 1.24
CA ASN A 162 -5.23 -14.40 0.55
C ASN A 162 -4.79 -15.37 -0.56
N ARG A 163 -5.73 -15.89 -1.34
CA ARG A 163 -5.48 -16.74 -2.51
C ARG A 163 -6.20 -16.16 -3.71
N ILE A 164 -5.54 -16.09 -4.85
CA ILE A 164 -6.20 -15.73 -6.10
C ILE A 164 -7.05 -16.92 -6.56
N GLU A 165 -8.34 -16.70 -6.73
CA GLU A 165 -9.28 -17.74 -7.16
C GLU A 165 -9.45 -17.75 -8.69
N ASP A 166 -9.50 -16.56 -9.32
CA ASP A 166 -9.80 -16.44 -10.75
C ASP A 166 -9.14 -15.20 -11.38
N ALA A 167 -9.26 -15.10 -12.70
CA ALA A 167 -8.88 -13.95 -13.50
C ALA A 167 -9.98 -13.61 -14.49
N ALA A 168 -10.29 -12.31 -14.65
CA ALA A 168 -11.39 -11.82 -15.48
C ALA A 168 -11.04 -10.48 -16.13
N ALA A 169 -11.99 -9.91 -16.87
CA ALA A 169 -11.94 -8.54 -17.37
C ALA A 169 -13.11 -7.72 -16.82
N GLN A 170 -12.86 -6.49 -16.40
CA GLN A 170 -13.86 -5.56 -15.87
C GLN A 170 -13.91 -4.29 -16.72
N ASN A 171 -15.14 -3.83 -17.02
CA ASN A 171 -15.37 -2.59 -17.74
C ASN A 171 -15.56 -1.44 -16.76
N GLU A 172 -14.70 -0.44 -16.85
CA GLU A 172 -14.72 0.76 -16.03
C GLU A 172 -15.43 1.90 -16.77
N LEU A 173 -16.62 2.29 -16.32
CA LEU A 173 -17.36 3.45 -16.81
C LEU A 173 -17.47 3.55 -18.36
N GLN A 174 -17.40 2.41 -19.06
CA GLN A 174 -17.38 2.29 -20.50
C GLN A 174 -16.16 2.91 -21.23
N GLU A 175 -15.13 3.34 -20.48
CA GLU A 175 -13.91 3.94 -21.07
C GLU A 175 -12.90 2.87 -21.50
N PHE A 176 -12.67 1.85 -20.66
CA PHE A 176 -11.71 0.78 -20.89
C PHE A 176 -12.07 -0.48 -20.12
N THR A 177 -11.44 -1.58 -20.46
CA THR A 177 -11.60 -2.87 -19.77
C THR A 177 -10.30 -3.26 -19.11
N THR A 178 -10.31 -3.33 -17.78
CA THR A 178 -9.15 -3.74 -17.00
C THR A 178 -9.14 -5.24 -16.77
N ASP A 179 -8.04 -5.90 -17.10
CA ASP A 179 -7.82 -7.30 -16.69
C ASP A 179 -7.53 -7.35 -15.21
N ILE A 180 -8.22 -8.24 -14.50
CA ILE A 180 -8.14 -8.36 -13.04
C ILE A 180 -7.84 -9.79 -12.61
N VAL A 181 -7.33 -9.92 -11.40
CA VAL A 181 -7.33 -11.14 -10.59
C VAL A 181 -8.32 -10.97 -9.45
N ILE A 182 -8.97 -12.07 -9.05
CA ILE A 182 -10.06 -12.08 -8.08
C ILE A 182 -9.69 -13.02 -6.93
N ALA A 183 -10.07 -12.65 -5.73
CA ALA A 183 -9.96 -13.46 -4.53
C ALA A 183 -11.22 -13.28 -3.66
N ASP A 184 -11.38 -14.11 -2.66
CA ASP A 184 -12.53 -14.13 -1.74
C ASP A 184 -12.07 -13.90 -0.30
N PHE A 185 -12.90 -13.25 0.53
CA PHE A 185 -12.64 -13.10 1.96
C PHE A 185 -13.17 -14.31 2.73
N ASP A 186 -12.36 -15.36 2.81
CA ASP A 186 -12.75 -16.63 3.35
C ASP A 186 -12.89 -16.67 4.88
N THR A 187 -13.72 -17.60 5.35
CA THR A 187 -13.80 -17.88 6.79
C THR A 187 -12.55 -18.61 7.27
N LEU A 188 -12.02 -18.26 8.45
CA LEU A 188 -10.94 -19.03 9.06
C LEU A 188 -11.34 -20.50 9.26
N GLY A 189 -10.50 -21.42 8.81
CA GLY A 189 -10.71 -22.85 8.97
C GLY A 189 -10.27 -23.68 7.75
N PRO A 190 -10.45 -25.00 7.80
CA PRO A 190 -10.07 -25.88 6.69
C PRO A 190 -10.96 -25.61 5.48
N GLY A 191 -10.36 -25.25 4.35
CA GLY A 191 -11.05 -25.25 3.06
C GLY A 191 -10.94 -24.01 2.17
N GLY A 192 -10.14 -23.01 2.52
CA GLY A 192 -9.99 -21.84 1.64
C GLY A 192 -9.10 -20.77 2.22
N SER A 193 -9.32 -20.39 3.47
CA SER A 193 -8.61 -19.29 4.11
C SER A 193 -7.11 -19.53 4.26
N THR A 194 -6.37 -18.45 4.16
CA THR A 194 -4.93 -18.39 4.43
C THR A 194 -4.65 -18.05 5.90
N THR A 195 -3.39 -18.07 6.32
CA THR A 195 -3.02 -17.84 7.73
C THR A 195 -3.39 -16.46 8.26
N TYR A 196 -3.23 -15.44 7.43
CA TYR A 196 -3.53 -14.04 7.75
C TYR A 196 -4.58 -13.50 6.78
N GLU A 197 -5.70 -14.23 6.69
CA GLU A 197 -6.76 -13.94 5.75
C GLU A 197 -7.23 -12.50 5.84
N SER A 198 -7.28 -11.81 4.69
CA SER A 198 -7.54 -10.38 4.64
C SER A 198 -8.28 -9.96 3.38
N ILE A 199 -9.05 -8.87 3.52
CA ILE A 199 -9.71 -8.16 2.44
C ILE A 199 -9.32 -6.68 2.50
N PRO A 200 -9.07 -6.01 1.35
CA PRO A 200 -8.89 -4.56 1.30
C PRO A 200 -10.14 -3.81 1.79
N ALA A 201 -9.92 -2.58 2.24
CA ALA A 201 -10.97 -1.66 2.64
C ALA A 201 -10.73 -0.28 2.00
N ALA A 202 -11.46 0.74 2.45
CA ALA A 202 -11.28 2.11 1.96
C ALA A 202 -9.81 2.54 2.10
N TYR A 203 -9.27 3.17 1.06
CA TYR A 203 -7.89 3.67 0.92
C TYR A 203 -6.81 2.60 0.64
N ASP A 204 -7.17 1.32 0.49
CA ASP A 204 -6.22 0.28 0.06
C ASP A 204 -6.03 0.23 -1.47
N SER A 205 -6.87 0.91 -2.26
CA SER A 205 -6.70 0.98 -3.72
C SER A 205 -5.27 1.38 -4.11
N GLY A 206 -4.68 0.65 -5.06
CA GLY A 206 -3.28 0.78 -5.43
C GLY A 206 -2.30 0.03 -4.51
N GLY A 207 -2.78 -0.61 -3.45
CA GLY A 207 -1.99 -1.52 -2.62
C GLY A 207 -1.60 -2.79 -3.37
N GLY A 208 -0.49 -3.41 -2.99
CA GLY A 208 0.09 -4.51 -3.75
C GLY A 208 -0.45 -5.88 -3.37
N TRP A 209 -0.63 -6.74 -4.37
CA TRP A 209 -0.80 -8.18 -4.22
C TRP A 209 0.46 -8.86 -4.70
N PHE A 210 1.15 -9.58 -3.82
CA PHE A 210 2.47 -10.11 -4.07
C PHE A 210 2.48 -11.63 -4.09
N ILE A 211 3.08 -12.22 -5.13
CA ILE A 211 3.35 -13.66 -5.25
C ILE A 211 4.83 -13.91 -4.97
N LYS A 212 5.14 -14.94 -4.19
CA LYS A 212 6.50 -15.41 -3.97
C LYS A 212 6.91 -16.38 -5.07
N THR A 213 8.02 -16.08 -5.75
CA THR A 213 8.66 -16.93 -6.76
C THR A 213 10.04 -17.32 -6.27
N ALA A 214 10.31 -18.61 -6.10
CA ALA A 214 11.56 -19.07 -5.49
C ALA A 214 11.86 -18.27 -4.20
N ASP A 215 12.80 -17.31 -4.26
CA ASP A 215 13.21 -16.49 -3.11
C ASP A 215 12.79 -15.01 -3.22
N GLU A 216 12.08 -14.63 -4.29
CA GLU A 216 11.70 -13.23 -4.54
C GLU A 216 10.19 -13.01 -4.44
N TRP A 217 9.81 -11.86 -3.89
CA TRP A 217 8.44 -11.35 -3.97
C TRP A 217 8.26 -10.51 -5.22
N LYS A 218 7.18 -10.76 -5.96
CA LYS A 218 6.84 -10.07 -7.20
C LYS A 218 5.44 -9.50 -7.13
N LEU A 219 5.24 -8.31 -7.70
CA LEU A 219 3.94 -7.67 -7.78
C LEU A 219 3.08 -8.36 -8.83
N ALA A 220 1.98 -8.97 -8.41
CA ALA A 220 1.02 -9.66 -9.27
C ALA A 220 -0.28 -8.88 -9.46
N GLY A 221 -0.64 -8.01 -8.50
CA GLY A 221 -1.84 -7.19 -8.59
C GLY A 221 -1.73 -5.87 -7.86
N LEU A 222 -2.60 -4.91 -8.26
CA LEU A 222 -2.84 -3.66 -7.51
C LEU A 222 -4.31 -3.63 -7.12
N THR A 223 -4.59 -3.57 -5.82
CA THR A 223 -5.95 -3.49 -5.29
C THR A 223 -6.79 -2.47 -6.06
N ARG A 224 -7.92 -2.90 -6.66
CA ARG A 224 -8.80 -2.07 -7.44
C ARG A 224 -10.14 -1.84 -6.74
N ALA A 225 -10.84 -2.91 -6.45
CA ALA A 225 -12.16 -2.85 -5.85
C ALA A 225 -12.39 -4.00 -4.86
N VAL A 226 -13.41 -3.85 -4.06
CA VAL A 226 -13.85 -4.83 -3.08
C VAL A 226 -15.37 -4.76 -2.99
N GLU A 227 -16.01 -5.92 -2.93
CA GLU A 227 -17.41 -6.01 -2.53
C GLU A 227 -17.51 -5.56 -1.08
N SER A 228 -18.45 -4.67 -0.81
CA SER A 228 -18.68 -4.15 0.53
C SER A 228 -20.16 -3.90 0.75
N HIS A 229 -20.58 -4.08 1.97
CA HIS A 229 -21.92 -3.77 2.43
C HIS A 229 -21.89 -2.46 3.21
N PHE A 230 -23.02 -1.78 3.31
CA PHE A 230 -23.09 -0.54 4.08
C PHE A 230 -24.39 -0.43 4.86
N GLU A 231 -24.31 0.16 6.03
CA GLU A 231 -25.44 0.55 6.85
C GLU A 231 -25.52 2.07 6.90
N ALA A 232 -26.64 2.64 6.46
CA ALA A 232 -26.87 4.09 6.47
C ALA A 232 -27.48 4.53 7.80
N GLY A 233 -26.95 5.60 8.38
CA GLY A 233 -27.53 6.23 9.56
C GLY A 233 -27.09 5.60 10.88
N HIS A 234 -25.85 5.82 11.28
CA HIS A 234 -25.42 5.51 12.66
C HIS A 234 -26.13 6.42 13.67
N ALA A 235 -26.36 5.92 14.89
CA ALA A 235 -27.26 6.48 15.91
C ALA A 235 -27.11 7.98 16.24
N ASN A 236 -26.01 8.63 15.80
CA ASN A 236 -25.74 10.05 16.07
C ASN A 236 -25.45 10.88 14.81
N ASP A 237 -25.37 10.27 13.61
CA ASP A 237 -25.15 10.97 12.34
C ASP A 237 -25.91 10.27 11.21
N PRO A 238 -27.02 10.85 10.71
CA PRO A 238 -27.80 10.25 9.63
C PRO A 238 -27.06 10.23 8.27
N ASN A 239 -25.93 10.94 8.15
CA ASN A 239 -25.10 10.95 6.95
C ASN A 239 -23.90 10.00 7.06
N TYR A 240 -23.72 9.35 8.20
CA TYR A 240 -22.63 8.39 8.39
C TYR A 240 -22.95 7.09 7.63
N ILE A 241 -22.01 6.64 6.83
CA ILE A 241 -22.06 5.36 6.11
C ILE A 241 -21.03 4.45 6.77
N LEU A 242 -21.51 3.38 7.40
CA LEU A 242 -20.67 2.34 7.96
C LEU A 242 -20.50 1.24 6.94
N TYR A 243 -19.29 1.10 6.40
CA TYR A 243 -18.95 0.02 5.50
C TYR A 243 -18.62 -1.25 6.27
N GLN A 244 -18.85 -2.40 5.63
CA GLN A 244 -18.70 -3.72 6.22
C GLN A 244 -18.11 -4.69 5.18
N SER A 245 -17.34 -5.67 5.67
CA SER A 245 -16.91 -6.82 4.88
C SER A 245 -17.42 -8.10 5.54
N TRP A 246 -17.96 -8.99 4.72
CA TRP A 246 -18.56 -10.24 5.16
C TRP A 246 -17.78 -11.45 4.62
N PHE A 247 -17.81 -12.54 5.37
CA PHE A 247 -17.31 -13.85 4.97
C PHE A 247 -18.34 -14.94 5.22
N ARG A 248 -19.53 -14.60 5.76
CA ARG A 248 -20.67 -15.48 5.97
C ARG A 248 -21.97 -14.73 5.81
N LYS A 249 -23.04 -15.47 5.57
CA LYS A 249 -24.39 -14.92 5.49
C LYS A 249 -24.84 -14.33 6.81
N PRO A 250 -25.29 -13.07 6.86
CA PRO A 250 -25.76 -12.44 8.11
C PRO A 250 -27.00 -13.14 8.71
N ASP A 251 -27.90 -13.62 7.86
CA ASP A 251 -29.12 -14.33 8.26
C ASP A 251 -28.89 -15.78 8.67
N ASN A 252 -27.82 -16.39 8.17
CA ASN A 252 -27.40 -17.76 8.47
C ASN A 252 -25.88 -17.91 8.53
N PRO A 253 -25.21 -17.45 9.62
CA PRO A 253 -23.75 -17.40 9.70
C PRO A 253 -23.06 -18.77 9.84
N ILE A 254 -23.77 -19.86 9.56
CA ILE A 254 -23.19 -21.19 9.35
C ILE A 254 -22.69 -21.33 7.89
N LEU A 255 -23.38 -20.66 6.96
CA LEU A 255 -23.06 -20.73 5.54
C LEU A 255 -22.00 -19.70 5.17
N PRO A 256 -20.99 -20.07 4.37
CA PRO A 256 -20.06 -19.10 3.79
C PRO A 256 -20.80 -18.20 2.80
N ASP A 257 -20.36 -16.95 2.72
CA ASP A 257 -20.79 -15.92 1.78
C ASP A 257 -19.67 -14.87 1.73
N PRO A 258 -18.50 -15.23 1.18
CA PRO A 258 -17.35 -14.34 1.21
C PRO A 258 -17.53 -13.19 0.23
N ASP A 259 -17.21 -11.98 0.69
CA ASP A 259 -17.08 -10.84 -0.20
C ASP A 259 -15.90 -11.02 -1.14
N THR A 260 -16.08 -10.63 -2.40
CA THR A 260 -15.04 -10.67 -3.41
C THR A 260 -14.16 -9.43 -3.36
N LEU A 261 -12.91 -9.59 -3.72
CA LEU A 261 -11.93 -8.53 -3.89
C LEU A 261 -11.20 -8.71 -5.21
N ASP A 262 -10.82 -7.61 -5.84
CA ASP A 262 -10.10 -7.68 -7.11
C ASP A 262 -8.92 -6.70 -7.19
N ALA A 263 -7.98 -7.04 -8.05
CA ALA A 263 -6.80 -6.25 -8.33
C ALA A 263 -6.52 -6.18 -9.83
N VAL A 264 -5.96 -5.07 -10.29
CA VAL A 264 -5.42 -4.95 -11.64
C VAL A 264 -4.39 -6.05 -11.85
N ARG A 265 -4.58 -6.92 -12.84
CA ARG A 265 -3.69 -8.03 -13.16
C ARG A 265 -2.39 -7.54 -13.78
N ILE A 266 -1.29 -7.56 -13.05
CA ILE A 266 -0.02 -6.99 -13.50
C ILE A 266 0.57 -7.72 -14.72
N SER A 267 0.41 -9.04 -14.82
CA SER A 267 0.92 -9.82 -15.95
C SER A 267 0.36 -9.37 -17.30
N SER A 268 -0.89 -8.90 -17.33
CA SER A 268 -1.52 -8.35 -18.55
C SER A 268 -0.89 -7.02 -18.99
N TYR A 269 -0.27 -6.29 -18.09
CA TYR A 269 0.27 -4.95 -18.34
C TYR A 269 1.78 -4.85 -18.16
N ALA A 270 2.46 -5.96 -17.88
CA ALA A 270 3.90 -6.00 -17.61
C ALA A 270 4.73 -5.39 -18.75
N GLN A 271 4.36 -5.66 -20.01
CA GLN A 271 5.04 -5.08 -21.15
C GLN A 271 4.88 -3.54 -21.19
N TRP A 272 3.66 -3.02 -20.91
CA TRP A 272 3.45 -1.57 -20.84
C TRP A 272 4.27 -0.95 -19.72
N ILE A 273 4.27 -1.56 -18.54
CA ILE A 273 5.03 -1.07 -17.38
C ILE A 273 6.53 -1.05 -17.71
N ASN A 274 7.09 -2.16 -18.20
CA ASN A 274 8.52 -2.27 -18.52
C ASN A 274 8.94 -1.28 -19.61
N ASN A 275 8.09 -1.02 -20.60
CA ASN A 275 8.37 -0.05 -21.66
C ASN A 275 8.21 1.41 -21.19
N THR A 276 7.50 1.64 -20.10
CA THR A 276 7.20 2.98 -19.57
C THR A 276 8.13 3.35 -18.41
N LEU A 277 8.66 2.36 -17.69
CA LEU A 277 9.60 2.61 -16.59
C LEU A 277 10.81 3.38 -17.14
N PRO A 278 11.04 4.62 -16.66
CA PRO A 278 12.25 5.35 -17.03
C PRO A 278 13.47 4.58 -16.55
N GLY A 279 14.53 4.60 -17.34
CA GLY A 279 15.85 4.19 -16.85
C GLY A 279 16.21 5.02 -15.60
N VAL A 280 16.96 4.44 -14.69
CA VAL A 280 17.58 5.22 -13.63
C VAL A 280 18.78 5.92 -14.25
N LEU A 281 18.64 7.21 -14.53
CA LEU A 281 19.76 8.03 -15.03
C LEU A 281 20.64 8.41 -13.84
N PRO A 282 21.87 7.88 -13.72
CA PRO A 282 22.72 8.19 -12.60
C PRO A 282 23.01 9.68 -12.54
N GLY A 283 22.82 10.31 -11.38
CA GLY A 283 22.99 11.73 -11.19
C GLY A 283 21.76 12.61 -11.47
N ASP A 284 20.68 12.05 -12.01
CA ASP A 284 19.37 12.73 -12.12
C ASP A 284 18.67 12.70 -10.76
N LEU A 285 18.99 13.67 -9.92
CA LEU A 285 18.50 13.73 -8.54
C LEU A 285 17.08 14.30 -8.43
N ASN A 286 16.62 15.02 -9.45
CA ASN A 286 15.28 15.60 -9.48
C ASN A 286 14.28 14.75 -10.28
N GLY A 287 14.74 13.72 -10.98
CA GLY A 287 13.89 12.80 -11.72
C GLY A 287 13.29 13.40 -13.00
N ASN A 288 14.01 14.27 -13.72
CA ASN A 288 13.55 14.93 -14.94
C ASN A 288 14.17 14.40 -16.24
N ASP A 289 14.92 13.28 -16.17
CA ASP A 289 15.63 12.63 -17.29
C ASP A 289 16.81 13.43 -17.86
N HIS A 290 17.31 14.38 -17.09
CA HIS A 290 18.49 15.19 -17.43
C HIS A 290 19.39 15.32 -16.21
N VAL A 291 20.70 15.20 -16.38
CA VAL A 291 21.67 15.53 -15.33
C VAL A 291 22.22 16.93 -15.59
N ASP A 292 21.71 17.91 -14.87
CA ASP A 292 22.01 19.30 -15.14
C ASP A 292 22.30 20.12 -13.85
N ALA A 293 22.30 21.47 -13.99
CA ALA A 293 22.59 22.36 -12.88
C ALA A 293 21.56 22.27 -11.74
N VAL A 294 20.35 21.79 -12.01
CA VAL A 294 19.34 21.60 -10.96
C VAL A 294 19.74 20.42 -10.09
N ASP A 295 20.19 19.29 -10.68
CA ASP A 295 20.69 18.13 -9.93
C ASP A 295 21.95 18.47 -9.16
N PHE A 296 22.87 19.22 -9.78
CA PHE A 296 24.04 19.72 -9.06
C PHE A 296 23.66 20.60 -7.87
N SER A 297 22.59 21.39 -7.97
CA SER A 297 22.13 22.21 -6.85
C SER A 297 21.62 21.34 -5.69
N ILE A 298 20.96 20.23 -6.00
CA ILE A 298 20.52 19.24 -4.99
C ILE A 298 21.74 18.54 -4.36
N PHE A 299 22.68 18.07 -5.19
CA PHE A 299 23.94 17.50 -4.73
C PHE A 299 24.67 18.44 -3.77
N ALA A 300 24.79 19.72 -4.13
CA ALA A 300 25.49 20.74 -3.35
C ALA A 300 24.84 21.03 -1.99
N LEU A 301 23.52 20.82 -1.83
CA LEU A 301 22.83 20.99 -0.53
C LEU A 301 23.31 19.99 0.53
N TYR A 302 23.76 18.84 0.09
CA TYR A 302 24.20 17.75 0.98
C TYR A 302 25.74 17.61 1.01
N TRP A 303 26.47 18.42 0.26
CA TRP A 303 27.93 18.34 0.17
C TRP A 303 28.64 18.29 1.53
N GLN A 304 29.52 17.33 1.70
CA GLN A 304 30.26 17.05 2.96
C GLN A 304 29.37 16.59 4.15
N ARG A 305 28.17 16.12 3.91
CA ARG A 305 27.43 15.40 4.93
C ARG A 305 28.06 14.04 5.18
N THR A 306 28.02 13.61 6.45
CA THR A 306 28.53 12.31 6.92
C THR A 306 27.44 11.52 7.64
N ASP A 307 26.20 11.85 7.35
CA ASP A 307 25.02 11.25 7.97
C ASP A 307 23.92 10.90 6.95
N CYS A 308 24.30 10.72 5.67
CA CYS A 308 23.41 10.17 4.67
C CYS A 308 22.95 8.77 5.10
N ARG A 309 21.67 8.49 5.04
CA ARG A 309 21.09 7.23 5.56
C ARG A 309 19.95 6.77 4.68
N PRO A 310 19.68 5.45 4.65
CA PRO A 310 18.46 4.96 4.04
C PRO A 310 17.21 5.65 4.61
N PRO A 311 16.15 5.83 3.83
CA PRO A 311 16.00 5.28 2.47
C PRO A 311 16.54 6.15 1.35
N ASP A 312 16.82 7.44 1.62
CA ASP A 312 17.01 8.42 0.54
C ASP A 312 18.49 8.75 0.24
N TRP A 313 19.44 8.33 1.07
CA TRP A 313 20.86 8.56 0.87
C TRP A 313 21.19 9.98 0.39
N CYS A 314 20.73 10.98 1.16
CA CYS A 314 20.85 12.40 0.79
C CYS A 314 20.19 12.71 -0.57
N LEU A 315 18.95 12.24 -0.78
CA LEU A 315 18.19 12.32 -2.03
C LEU A 315 18.89 11.65 -3.22
N GLY A 316 19.63 10.55 -2.98
CA GLY A 316 20.37 9.82 -4.01
C GLY A 316 21.70 10.48 -4.41
N ALA A 317 22.12 11.51 -3.70
CA ALA A 317 23.41 12.17 -3.95
C ALA A 317 24.60 11.31 -3.47
N ASP A 318 24.43 10.57 -2.35
CA ASP A 318 25.36 9.54 -1.88
C ASP A 318 25.21 8.31 -2.78
N SER A 319 26.00 8.27 -3.84
CA SER A 319 25.91 7.29 -4.94
C SER A 319 26.60 5.97 -4.63
N GLU A 320 27.50 5.95 -3.69
CA GLU A 320 28.14 4.77 -3.15
C GLU A 320 27.81 4.61 -1.65
N PRO A 321 26.60 4.19 -1.31
CA PRO A 321 25.87 4.41 -0.06
C PRO A 321 26.68 4.04 1.18
N ASP A 322 27.73 4.80 1.46
CA ASP A 322 28.64 4.65 2.61
C ASP A 322 28.28 5.60 3.77
N GLY A 323 27.45 6.58 3.49
CA GLY A 323 26.93 7.56 4.45
C GLY A 323 27.63 8.91 4.42
N ASP A 324 28.68 9.05 3.63
CA ASP A 324 29.44 10.28 3.47
C ASP A 324 29.23 10.83 2.05
N LEU A 325 28.86 12.08 1.92
CA LEU A 325 28.79 12.73 0.61
C LEU A 325 30.10 13.44 0.33
N ASP A 326 30.97 12.80 -0.46
CA ASP A 326 32.36 13.23 -0.63
C ASP A 326 32.80 13.37 -2.11
N ALA A 327 34.10 13.36 -2.34
CA ALA A 327 34.68 13.54 -3.67
C ALA A 327 34.43 12.32 -4.60
N LEU A 328 34.13 11.15 -4.07
CA LEU A 328 33.82 9.97 -4.86
C LEU A 328 32.43 10.11 -5.48
N ASP A 329 31.44 10.56 -4.68
CA ASP A 329 30.10 10.87 -5.18
C ASP A 329 30.11 12.00 -6.20
N LEU A 330 30.92 13.05 -5.94
CA LEU A 330 31.10 14.12 -6.92
C LEU A 330 31.72 13.61 -8.22
N ALA A 331 32.69 12.72 -8.14
CA ALA A 331 33.29 12.12 -9.32
C ALA A 331 32.30 11.21 -10.08
N TYR A 332 31.42 10.50 -9.36
CA TYR A 332 30.33 9.73 -9.94
C TYR A 332 29.33 10.64 -10.65
N PHE A 333 28.83 11.70 -9.96
CA PHE A 333 27.94 12.69 -10.52
C PHE A 333 28.54 13.35 -11.78
N ALA A 334 29.80 13.77 -11.72
CA ALA A 334 30.48 14.44 -12.83
C ALA A 334 30.64 13.56 -14.08
N ARG A 335 30.68 12.24 -13.94
CA ARG A 335 30.74 11.32 -15.10
C ARG A 335 29.43 11.32 -15.89
N HIS A 336 28.33 11.64 -15.22
CA HIS A 336 26.98 11.64 -15.79
C HIS A 336 26.49 13.06 -16.12
N TRP A 337 27.37 14.06 -15.97
CA TRP A 337 27.04 15.46 -16.26
C TRP A 337 26.57 15.64 -17.71
N LEU A 338 25.40 16.20 -17.90
CA LEU A 338 24.70 16.39 -19.18
C LEU A 338 24.20 15.07 -19.83
N ASP A 339 24.24 13.97 -19.10
CA ASP A 339 23.53 12.78 -19.56
C ASP A 339 22.02 13.06 -19.64
N THR A 340 21.40 12.47 -20.62
CA THR A 340 19.94 12.51 -20.82
C THR A 340 19.46 11.11 -21.12
N ASP A 341 18.34 10.72 -20.53
CA ASP A 341 17.70 9.49 -20.97
C ASP A 341 17.14 9.73 -22.38
N PRO A 342 17.52 8.92 -23.39
CA PRO A 342 16.88 9.01 -24.69
C PRO A 342 15.39 8.75 -24.50
N ALA A 343 14.54 9.70 -24.87
CA ALA A 343 13.09 9.55 -24.83
C ALA A 343 12.69 8.22 -25.49
N PRO A 344 11.74 7.47 -24.91
CA PRO A 344 11.28 6.19 -25.43
C PRO A 344 10.70 6.28 -26.85
#